data_f8528dbeb2ddc188840302ed66d9ab84
#
_entry.id   f8528dbeb2ddc188840302ed66d9ab84
#
_cell.length_a   1.000
_cell.length_b   1.000
_cell.length_c   1.000
_cell.angle_alpha   90.00
_cell.angle_beta   90.00
_cell.angle_gamma   90.00
#
_symmetry.space_group_name_H-M   'P 1'
#
loop_
_entity.id
_entity.type
_entity.pdbx_description
1 polymer ?
#
loop_
_entity_poly.entity_id
_entity_poly.type
_entity_poly.pdbx_seq_one_letter_code
_entity_poly.pdbx_strand_id
1 'polypeptide(L)'
;VNPILFSDHPQQDLQALLANLAYSKIFILVDSNTQINCLPILFPELKTENHRFVINPGEKNKTIATCMEIWAAMTEAQLDRKAILLNLGGGVLGDMGGFCASIYKRGIRFINIPTSLLSQVDASVGGKLGVDFQGLKNHLGVFNEPEAVLIAPKFLETLPTQELRSGFAEIIKHGLIQDKAYFESLNIQDWMDSDWKKLIQHSVAIKSKVVSQDPKEAGLRKILNFGHTIGHAFETYYLDGEKHLLHGEAIAVGMICEAWLSHQKLGLPAVELEKIRHTFLSVYGKIRIEEKEIGLVLDLCIQDKKNEGNTLMFSLLNSIGDCTYNIPVSRSEIRDSISFYQNLLLD
;
A
#
# COMPACT_ATOMS: atom_id res chain seq x y z
N VAL A 1 -5.18 13.43 13.80
CA VAL A 1 -4.51 13.04 12.54
C VAL A 1 -3.36 14.00 12.34
N ASN A 2 -2.15 13.47 12.32
CA ASN A 2 -0.94 14.25 12.10
C ASN A 2 -0.93 14.84 10.67
N PRO A 3 -0.24 15.96 10.42
CA PRO A 3 -0.35 16.67 9.17
C PRO A 3 0.17 15.84 7.98
N ILE A 4 -0.63 15.79 6.91
CA ILE A 4 -0.22 15.32 5.59
C ILE A 4 0.07 16.56 4.76
N LEU A 5 1.33 16.72 4.36
CA LEU A 5 1.82 17.86 3.62
C LEU A 5 2.04 17.48 2.16
N PHE A 6 1.36 18.16 1.25
CA PHE A 6 1.61 18.02 -0.19
C PHE A 6 2.61 19.09 -0.63
N SER A 7 3.71 18.67 -1.23
CA SER A 7 4.87 19.51 -1.49
C SER A 7 5.26 19.52 -2.97
N ASP A 8 5.45 20.73 -3.50
CA ASP A 8 6.13 20.96 -4.76
C ASP A 8 7.64 21.25 -4.55
N HIS A 9 8.02 21.58 -3.31
CA HIS A 9 9.40 21.91 -2.93
C HIS A 9 9.84 21.10 -1.69
N PRO A 10 10.00 19.77 -1.82
CA PRO A 10 10.11 18.86 -0.66
C PRO A 10 11.32 19.15 0.23
N GLN A 11 12.42 19.67 -0.30
CA GLN A 11 13.55 20.11 0.50
C GLN A 11 13.18 21.26 1.46
N GLN A 12 12.55 22.30 0.92
CA GLN A 12 12.20 23.49 1.71
C GLN A 12 11.12 23.17 2.76
N ASP A 13 10.12 22.40 2.36
CA ASP A 13 9.03 22.02 3.24
C ASP A 13 9.49 21.08 4.35
N LEU A 14 10.42 20.15 4.07
CA LEU A 14 11.04 19.32 5.09
C LEU A 14 11.87 20.17 6.07
N GLN A 15 12.64 21.15 5.58
CA GLN A 15 13.41 22.06 6.43
C GLN A 15 12.49 22.89 7.33
N ALA A 16 11.38 23.42 6.78
CA ALA A 16 10.40 24.17 7.55
C ALA A 16 9.72 23.30 8.62
N LEU A 17 9.38 22.06 8.27
CA LEU A 17 8.82 21.09 9.22
C LEU A 17 9.80 20.81 10.36
N LEU A 18 11.03 20.50 10.03
CA LEU A 18 12.07 20.19 11.02
C LEU A 18 12.43 21.39 11.91
N ALA A 19 12.40 22.62 11.37
CA ALA A 19 12.67 23.82 12.15
C ALA A 19 11.63 24.07 13.28
N ASN A 20 10.43 23.54 13.11
CA ASN A 20 9.37 23.63 14.12
C ASN A 20 9.37 22.47 15.14
N LEU A 21 10.29 21.52 14.99
CA LEU A 21 10.40 20.36 15.86
C LEU A 21 11.67 20.43 16.71
N ALA A 22 11.53 20.29 18.02
CA ALA A 22 12.68 20.14 18.89
C ALA A 22 13.20 18.70 18.82
N TYR A 23 14.37 18.48 18.23
CA TYR A 23 15.00 17.17 18.13
C TYR A 23 16.49 17.23 18.46
N SER A 24 17.06 16.08 18.83
CA SER A 24 18.50 15.94 19.14
C SER A 24 19.32 15.55 17.92
N LYS A 25 18.81 14.57 17.14
CA LYS A 25 19.47 14.00 15.97
C LYS A 25 18.45 13.61 14.90
N ILE A 26 18.87 13.61 13.65
CA ILE A 26 18.15 13.04 12.53
C ILE A 26 18.82 11.74 12.11
N PHE A 27 18.02 10.70 11.89
CA PHE A 27 18.44 9.44 11.30
C PHE A 27 17.63 9.18 10.04
N ILE A 28 18.29 8.91 8.93
CA ILE A 28 17.63 8.76 7.62
C ILE A 28 17.66 7.29 7.24
N LEU A 29 16.48 6.69 7.05
CA LEU A 29 16.31 5.34 6.54
C LEU A 29 15.93 5.41 5.06
N VAL A 30 16.72 4.74 4.22
CA VAL A 30 16.55 4.65 2.76
C VAL A 30 16.79 3.21 2.31
N ASP A 31 16.38 2.88 1.10
CA ASP A 31 16.92 1.74 0.36
C ASP A 31 17.93 2.20 -0.70
N SER A 32 18.57 1.25 -1.39
CA SER A 32 19.59 1.59 -2.40
C SER A 32 19.03 2.41 -3.57
N ASN A 33 17.75 2.25 -3.91
CA ASN A 33 17.11 3.01 -5.01
C ASN A 33 16.81 4.44 -4.56
N THR A 34 16.23 4.60 -3.37
CA THR A 34 15.85 5.92 -2.85
C THR A 34 17.06 6.72 -2.38
N GLN A 35 18.14 6.04 -1.97
CA GLN A 35 19.43 6.68 -1.72
C GLN A 35 19.97 7.41 -2.95
N ILE A 36 19.84 6.81 -4.13
CA ILE A 36 20.38 7.37 -5.38
C ILE A 36 19.41 8.40 -5.97
N ASN A 37 18.12 8.09 -6.00
CA ASN A 37 17.14 8.84 -6.79
C ASN A 37 16.37 9.91 -5.98
N CYS A 38 16.17 9.70 -4.68
CA CYS A 38 15.29 10.56 -3.88
C CYS A 38 16.06 11.38 -2.83
N LEU A 39 17.07 10.79 -2.20
CA LEU A 39 17.84 11.47 -1.15
C LEU A 39 18.49 12.79 -1.60
N PRO A 40 19.08 12.89 -2.82
CA PRO A 40 19.67 14.14 -3.30
C PRO A 40 18.65 15.27 -3.51
N ILE A 41 17.37 14.93 -3.73
CA ILE A 41 16.28 15.93 -3.87
C ILE A 41 16.03 16.65 -2.54
N LEU A 42 16.15 15.91 -1.40
CA LEU A 42 15.94 16.49 -0.07
C LEU A 42 17.20 17.11 0.52
N PHE A 43 18.33 16.51 0.22
CA PHE A 43 19.63 16.85 0.82
C PHE A 43 20.71 16.92 -0.26
N PRO A 44 20.69 17.95 -1.14
CA PRO A 44 21.68 18.11 -2.22
C PRO A 44 23.12 18.23 -1.69
N GLU A 45 23.30 18.77 -0.47
CA GLU A 45 24.58 18.88 0.22
C GLU A 45 24.52 18.07 1.53
N LEU A 46 24.46 16.73 1.40
CA LEU A 46 24.44 15.87 2.58
C LEU A 46 25.80 15.92 3.28
N LYS A 47 25.87 16.64 4.39
CA LYS A 47 27.04 16.60 5.26
C LYS A 47 27.13 15.22 5.91
N THR A 48 28.34 14.73 6.11
CA THR A 48 28.68 13.41 6.72
C THR A 48 28.12 13.22 8.14
N GLU A 49 27.63 14.27 8.77
CA GLU A 49 27.07 14.25 10.14
C GLU A 49 25.65 13.66 10.22
N ASN A 50 24.93 13.50 9.10
CA ASN A 50 23.62 12.88 9.11
C ASN A 50 23.76 11.35 9.11
N HIS A 51 23.35 10.73 10.21
CA HIS A 51 23.30 9.27 10.30
C HIS A 51 22.28 8.73 9.30
N ARG A 52 22.72 7.83 8.44
CA ARG A 52 21.83 7.14 7.47
C ARG A 52 22.06 5.64 7.51
N PHE A 53 21.00 4.91 7.25
CA PHE A 53 21.07 3.47 7.07
C PHE A 53 20.37 3.09 5.75
N VAL A 54 21.00 2.20 5.01
CA VAL A 54 20.53 1.78 3.67
C VAL A 54 20.17 0.31 3.74
N ILE A 55 18.92 -0.01 3.45
CA ILE A 55 18.47 -1.40 3.35
C ILE A 55 18.42 -1.87 1.90
N ASN A 56 18.31 -3.17 1.70
CA ASN A 56 17.99 -3.72 0.39
C ASN A 56 16.52 -3.43 0.05
N PRO A 57 16.19 -3.06 -1.23
CA PRO A 57 14.82 -2.80 -1.65
C PRO A 57 14.00 -4.09 -1.78
N GLY A 58 12.70 -3.95 -1.73
CA GLY A 58 11.72 -5.00 -2.01
C GLY A 58 11.13 -5.68 -0.78
N GLU A 59 9.91 -6.20 -0.96
CA GLU A 59 9.06 -6.76 0.09
C GLU A 59 9.73 -7.90 0.87
N LYS A 60 10.54 -8.74 0.22
CA LYS A 60 11.29 -9.83 0.87
C LYS A 60 12.23 -9.39 1.99
N ASN A 61 12.56 -8.10 2.04
CA ASN A 61 13.40 -7.52 3.08
C ASN A 61 12.57 -6.92 4.24
N LYS A 62 11.23 -6.98 4.18
CA LYS A 62 10.32 -6.49 5.23
C LYS A 62 10.24 -7.48 6.40
N THR A 63 11.34 -7.70 7.09
CA THR A 63 11.52 -8.74 8.10
C THR A 63 12.01 -8.21 9.44
N ILE A 64 11.83 -9.03 10.49
CA ILE A 64 12.42 -8.75 11.82
C ILE A 64 13.95 -8.71 11.76
N ALA A 65 14.59 -9.51 10.91
CA ALA A 65 16.05 -9.50 10.75
C ALA A 65 16.53 -8.12 10.28
N THR A 66 15.87 -7.54 9.26
CA THR A 66 16.16 -6.17 8.80
C THR A 66 15.87 -5.12 9.89
N CYS A 67 14.81 -5.29 10.68
CA CYS A 67 14.56 -4.41 11.82
C CYS A 67 15.68 -4.45 12.86
N MET A 68 16.25 -5.62 13.13
CA MET A 68 17.39 -5.75 14.04
C MET A 68 18.61 -4.98 13.55
N GLU A 69 18.89 -5.01 12.23
CA GLU A 69 19.95 -4.22 11.63
C GLU A 69 19.69 -2.71 11.76
N ILE A 70 18.44 -2.26 11.52
CA ILE A 70 18.05 -0.86 11.70
C ILE A 70 18.25 -0.43 13.17
N TRP A 71 17.78 -1.22 14.16
CA TRP A 71 17.95 -0.90 15.58
C TRP A 71 19.42 -0.89 16.00
N ALA A 72 20.25 -1.78 15.46
CA ALA A 72 21.69 -1.78 15.69
C ALA A 72 22.33 -0.47 15.19
N ALA A 73 22.01 -0.07 13.95
CA ALA A 73 22.51 1.18 13.37
C ALA A 73 22.01 2.42 14.13
N MET A 74 20.76 2.44 14.58
CA MET A 74 20.21 3.52 15.43
C MET A 74 20.94 3.60 16.78
N THR A 75 21.34 2.44 17.33
CA THR A 75 22.06 2.36 18.60
C THR A 75 23.53 2.81 18.44
N GLU A 76 24.19 2.39 17.36
CA GLU A 76 25.54 2.84 17.02
C GLU A 76 25.59 4.35 16.79
N ALA A 77 24.57 4.91 16.13
CA ALA A 77 24.39 6.35 15.97
C ALA A 77 24.04 7.08 17.28
N GLN A 78 23.90 6.35 18.39
CA GLN A 78 23.57 6.89 19.72
C GLN A 78 22.31 7.77 19.71
N LEU A 79 21.25 7.31 19.05
CA LEU A 79 19.98 8.03 19.06
C LEU A 79 19.37 8.02 20.46
N ASP A 80 18.89 9.17 20.88
CA ASP A 80 18.12 9.33 22.12
C ASP A 80 16.59 9.36 21.85
N ARG A 81 15.79 9.58 22.88
CA ARG A 81 14.32 9.64 22.76
C ARG A 81 13.80 10.89 22.03
N LYS A 82 14.64 11.90 21.82
CA LYS A 82 14.29 13.12 21.08
C LYS A 82 14.70 13.05 19.62
N ALA A 83 15.39 11.99 19.19
CA ALA A 83 15.76 11.80 17.80
C ALA A 83 14.54 11.66 16.92
N ILE A 84 14.69 12.00 15.63
CA ILE A 84 13.67 11.81 14.58
C ILE A 84 14.22 10.87 13.53
N LEU A 85 13.42 9.84 13.19
CA LEU A 85 13.66 8.97 12.05
C LEU A 85 12.93 9.53 10.82
N LEU A 86 13.64 9.72 9.71
CA LEU A 86 13.08 10.06 8.41
C LEU A 86 13.02 8.78 7.56
N ASN A 87 11.82 8.30 7.24
CA ASN A 87 11.59 7.16 6.36
C ASN A 87 11.42 7.67 4.92
N LEU A 88 12.48 7.66 4.13
CA LEU A 88 12.44 8.10 2.73
C LEU A 88 12.36 6.89 1.81
N GLY A 89 11.15 6.49 1.42
CA GLY A 89 10.98 5.31 0.60
C GLY A 89 9.55 4.90 0.30
N GLY A 90 9.39 3.73 -0.29
CA GLY A 90 8.10 3.09 -0.54
C GLY A 90 7.43 2.56 0.73
N GLY A 91 6.32 1.82 0.56
CA GLY A 91 5.54 1.25 1.66
C GLY A 91 6.35 0.36 2.60
N VAL A 92 7.23 -0.48 2.07
CA VAL A 92 8.12 -1.34 2.86
C VAL A 92 8.93 -0.55 3.87
N LEU A 93 9.53 0.55 3.41
CA LEU A 93 10.36 1.42 4.23
C LEU A 93 9.55 2.18 5.28
N GLY A 94 8.39 2.72 4.86
CA GLY A 94 7.49 3.44 5.76
C GLY A 94 6.96 2.56 6.89
N ASP A 95 6.49 1.35 6.56
CA ASP A 95 5.96 0.39 7.52
C ASP A 95 7.02 -0.10 8.49
N MET A 96 8.16 -0.55 7.96
CA MET A 96 9.25 -1.11 8.76
C MET A 96 9.97 -0.04 9.58
N GLY A 97 10.26 1.12 8.99
CA GLY A 97 10.90 2.22 9.69
C GLY A 97 10.01 2.79 10.79
N GLY A 98 8.71 2.96 10.52
CA GLY A 98 7.73 3.36 11.53
C GLY A 98 7.58 2.33 12.65
N PHE A 99 7.58 1.03 12.33
CA PHE A 99 7.61 -0.06 13.31
C PHE A 99 8.87 0.02 14.18
N CYS A 100 10.04 0.17 13.56
CA CYS A 100 11.30 0.32 14.28
C CYS A 100 11.29 1.54 15.22
N ALA A 101 10.85 2.70 14.74
CA ALA A 101 10.74 3.91 15.54
C ALA A 101 9.78 3.75 16.73
N SER A 102 8.66 3.06 16.51
CA SER A 102 7.63 2.85 17.53
C SER A 102 8.12 2.02 18.73
N ILE A 103 9.08 1.12 18.51
CA ILE A 103 9.60 0.20 19.52
C ILE A 103 10.92 0.71 20.12
N TYR A 104 11.78 1.33 19.31
CA TYR A 104 13.08 1.80 19.74
C TYR A 104 12.96 2.77 20.92
N LYS A 105 13.64 2.47 22.05
CA LYS A 105 13.59 3.24 23.32
C LYS A 105 12.16 3.53 23.84
N ARG A 106 11.19 2.68 23.55
CA ARG A 106 9.74 2.80 23.83
C ARG A 106 9.05 3.89 23.00
N GLY A 107 9.58 4.15 21.83
CA GLY A 107 9.05 5.11 20.85
C GLY A 107 9.95 6.34 20.70
N ILE A 108 10.35 6.59 19.45
CA ILE A 108 10.89 7.86 18.97
C ILE A 108 9.99 8.38 17.84
N ARG A 109 10.07 9.68 17.58
CA ARG A 109 9.31 10.29 16.50
C ARG A 109 9.83 9.88 15.13
N PHE A 110 8.96 9.83 14.15
CA PHE A 110 9.33 9.57 12.76
C PHE A 110 8.49 10.40 11.80
N ILE A 111 9.02 10.65 10.62
CA ILE A 111 8.36 11.33 9.49
C ILE A 111 8.42 10.38 8.31
N ASN A 112 7.27 10.16 7.66
CA ASN A 112 7.21 9.41 6.42
C ASN A 112 7.32 10.34 5.21
N ILE A 113 8.21 9.99 4.28
CA ILE A 113 8.43 10.68 3.02
C ILE A 113 8.27 9.63 1.91
N PRO A 114 7.00 9.35 1.50
CA PRO A 114 6.70 8.30 0.55
C PRO A 114 7.20 8.65 -0.84
N THR A 115 7.88 7.69 -1.49
CA THR A 115 8.50 7.91 -2.80
C THR A 115 7.88 7.09 -3.93
N SER A 116 7.11 6.04 -3.64
CA SER A 116 6.33 5.32 -4.64
C SER A 116 4.88 5.81 -4.66
N LEU A 117 4.19 5.66 -5.81
CA LEU A 117 2.78 6.05 -5.91
C LEU A 117 1.92 5.30 -4.88
N LEU A 118 2.13 3.98 -4.73
CA LEU A 118 1.44 3.17 -3.73
C LEU A 118 1.58 3.73 -2.32
N SER A 119 2.79 4.13 -1.93
CA SER A 119 3.01 4.70 -0.61
C SER A 119 2.42 6.10 -0.45
N GLN A 120 2.40 6.91 -1.52
CA GLN A 120 1.82 8.25 -1.50
C GLN A 120 0.30 8.24 -1.35
N VAL A 121 -0.39 7.29 -2.00
CA VAL A 121 -1.86 7.24 -2.00
C VAL A 121 -2.44 6.35 -0.90
N ASP A 122 -1.66 5.37 -0.41
CA ASP A 122 -2.17 4.34 0.50
C ASP A 122 -1.27 4.10 1.72
N ALA A 123 -0.13 3.47 1.60
CA ALA A 123 0.62 2.88 2.71
C ALA A 123 1.03 3.90 3.79
N SER A 124 1.35 5.14 3.45
CA SER A 124 1.78 6.15 4.42
C SER A 124 0.66 6.76 5.28
N VAL A 125 -0.61 6.44 4.99
CA VAL A 125 -1.78 7.02 5.67
C VAL A 125 -2.47 5.98 6.54
N GLY A 126 -2.69 6.32 7.81
CA GLY A 126 -3.51 5.51 8.74
C GLY A 126 -2.76 4.67 9.74
N GLY A 127 -1.44 4.93 9.91
CA GLY A 127 -0.66 4.48 11.05
C GLY A 127 -0.52 2.97 11.24
N LYS A 128 -0.85 2.15 10.23
CA LYS A 128 -0.55 0.71 10.26
C LYS A 128 0.92 0.52 9.93
N LEU A 129 1.68 -0.02 10.87
CA LEU A 129 3.10 -0.26 10.74
C LEU A 129 3.38 -1.72 11.06
N GLY A 130 4.25 -2.36 10.29
CA GLY A 130 4.50 -3.77 10.55
C GLY A 130 5.52 -4.40 9.62
N VAL A 131 5.80 -5.65 9.91
CA VAL A 131 6.71 -6.51 9.16
C VAL A 131 6.14 -7.91 8.98
N ASP A 132 6.65 -8.58 7.98
CA ASP A 132 6.28 -9.95 7.68
C ASP A 132 6.94 -10.92 8.67
N PHE A 133 6.24 -11.98 9.01
CA PHE A 133 6.74 -12.97 9.94
C PHE A 133 6.22 -14.37 9.59
N GLN A 134 7.12 -15.35 9.50
CA GLN A 134 6.81 -16.74 9.18
C GLN A 134 5.95 -16.93 7.92
N GLY A 135 6.25 -16.17 6.86
CA GLY A 135 5.53 -16.23 5.59
C GLY A 135 4.17 -15.51 5.58
N LEU A 136 3.78 -14.87 6.69
CA LEU A 136 2.55 -14.10 6.79
C LEU A 136 2.86 -12.60 6.68
N LYS A 137 2.15 -11.90 5.78
CA LYS A 137 2.32 -10.46 5.53
C LYS A 137 1.83 -9.62 6.72
N ASN A 138 2.62 -8.59 7.08
CA ASN A 138 2.27 -7.61 8.11
C ASN A 138 1.82 -8.24 9.44
N HIS A 139 2.35 -9.43 9.78
CA HIS A 139 1.88 -10.22 10.92
C HIS A 139 2.29 -9.64 12.27
N LEU A 140 3.44 -8.98 12.32
CA LEU A 140 3.90 -8.24 13.50
C LEU A 140 3.80 -6.76 13.23
N GLY A 141 3.00 -6.04 14.02
CA GLY A 141 2.77 -4.63 13.77
C GLY A 141 2.23 -3.86 14.96
N VAL A 142 2.20 -2.54 14.78
CA VAL A 142 1.66 -1.58 15.73
C VAL A 142 0.82 -0.54 15.00
N PHE A 143 -0.09 0.09 15.72
CA PHE A 143 -0.75 1.31 15.26
C PHE A 143 -0.02 2.51 15.86
N ASN A 144 0.69 3.27 15.04
CA ASN A 144 1.33 4.51 15.45
C ASN A 144 1.36 5.50 14.29
N GLU A 145 1.11 6.76 14.56
CA GLU A 145 1.07 7.83 13.56
C GLU A 145 2.45 8.49 13.44
N PRO A 146 2.94 8.79 12.23
CA PRO A 146 4.12 9.61 12.04
C PRO A 146 3.89 11.03 12.55
N GLU A 147 4.93 11.77 12.91
CA GLU A 147 4.86 13.20 13.22
C GLU A 147 4.30 14.01 12.04
N ALA A 148 4.64 13.61 10.83
CA ALA A 148 4.08 14.13 9.58
C ALA A 148 4.29 13.13 8.43
N VAL A 149 3.48 13.28 7.37
CA VAL A 149 3.70 12.65 6.07
C VAL A 149 3.98 13.74 5.04
N LEU A 150 5.15 13.72 4.41
CA LEU A 150 5.52 14.66 3.36
C LEU A 150 5.39 13.99 1.99
N ILE A 151 4.33 14.29 1.27
CA ILE A 151 4.02 13.73 -0.05
C ILE A 151 4.49 14.70 -1.14
N ALA A 152 5.41 14.24 -1.99
CA ALA A 152 5.90 15.01 -3.11
C ALA A 152 5.83 14.18 -4.40
N PRO A 153 4.94 14.51 -5.36
CA PRO A 153 4.84 13.82 -6.64
C PRO A 153 6.15 13.81 -7.43
N LYS A 154 7.04 14.74 -7.16
CA LYS A 154 8.39 14.81 -7.77
C LYS A 154 9.18 13.51 -7.63
N PHE A 155 8.99 12.73 -6.58
CA PHE A 155 9.67 11.43 -6.44
C PHE A 155 9.21 10.39 -7.46
N LEU A 156 8.06 10.59 -8.10
CA LEU A 156 7.56 9.69 -9.14
C LEU A 156 8.32 9.82 -10.47
N GLU A 157 9.05 10.93 -10.68
CA GLU A 157 9.81 11.16 -11.91
C GLU A 157 10.89 10.08 -12.17
N THR A 158 11.39 9.45 -11.11
CA THR A 158 12.40 8.38 -11.20
C THR A 158 11.84 6.99 -10.86
N LEU A 159 10.54 6.91 -10.58
CA LEU A 159 9.89 5.66 -10.25
C LEU A 159 9.70 4.80 -11.52
N PRO A 160 10.09 3.51 -11.52
CA PRO A 160 9.83 2.62 -12.63
C PRO A 160 8.32 2.55 -12.98
N THR A 161 7.99 2.49 -14.27
CA THR A 161 6.59 2.44 -14.74
C THR A 161 5.78 1.31 -14.11
N GLN A 162 6.41 0.16 -13.83
CA GLN A 162 5.74 -0.97 -13.18
C GLN A 162 5.30 -0.61 -11.74
N GLU A 163 6.14 0.09 -10.99
CA GLU A 163 5.82 0.56 -9.64
C GLU A 163 4.76 1.67 -9.66
N LEU A 164 4.82 2.55 -10.66
CA LEU A 164 3.79 3.56 -10.88
C LEU A 164 2.44 2.88 -11.16
N ARG A 165 2.42 1.87 -12.06
CA ARG A 165 1.25 1.05 -12.36
C ARG A 165 0.73 0.33 -11.11
N SER A 166 1.62 -0.22 -10.29
CA SER A 166 1.24 -0.87 -9.04
C SER A 166 0.47 0.07 -8.11
N GLY A 167 0.93 1.30 -7.93
CA GLY A 167 0.22 2.30 -7.11
C GLY A 167 -1.12 2.76 -7.72
N PHE A 168 -1.26 2.73 -9.04
CA PHE A 168 -2.48 3.16 -9.73
C PHE A 168 -3.68 2.25 -9.42
N ALA A 169 -3.45 0.98 -9.05
CA ALA A 169 -4.51 0.08 -8.59
C ALA A 169 -5.25 0.63 -7.35
N GLU A 170 -4.52 1.25 -6.43
CA GLU A 170 -5.12 1.83 -5.24
C GLU A 170 -5.94 3.09 -5.55
N ILE A 171 -5.52 3.89 -6.52
CA ILE A 171 -6.29 5.04 -7.03
C ILE A 171 -7.63 4.56 -7.59
N ILE A 172 -7.61 3.54 -8.44
CA ILE A 172 -8.83 2.91 -8.99
C ILE A 172 -9.70 2.38 -7.84
N LYS A 173 -9.10 1.66 -6.87
CA LYS A 173 -9.81 1.13 -5.70
C LYS A 173 -10.53 2.23 -4.92
N HIS A 174 -9.86 3.34 -4.63
CA HIS A 174 -10.47 4.44 -3.89
C HIS A 174 -11.73 4.99 -4.59
N GLY A 175 -11.70 5.11 -5.92
CA GLY A 175 -12.88 5.45 -6.69
C GLY A 175 -13.99 4.41 -6.59
N LEU A 176 -13.65 3.13 -6.74
CA LEU A 176 -14.60 2.02 -6.67
C LEU A 176 -15.32 1.92 -5.34
N ILE A 177 -14.63 2.18 -4.21
CA ILE A 177 -15.21 1.97 -2.88
C ILE A 177 -15.93 3.20 -2.31
N GLN A 178 -15.65 4.43 -2.79
CA GLN A 178 -16.11 5.65 -2.13
C GLN A 178 -16.52 6.79 -3.07
N ASP A 179 -16.12 6.79 -4.35
CA ASP A 179 -16.35 7.95 -5.20
C ASP A 179 -16.46 7.57 -6.69
N LYS A 180 -17.70 7.36 -7.13
CA LYS A 180 -17.99 7.02 -8.54
C LYS A 180 -17.51 8.10 -9.51
N ALA A 181 -17.67 9.38 -9.17
CA ALA A 181 -17.26 10.48 -10.06
C ALA A 181 -15.74 10.50 -10.22
N TYR A 182 -15.00 10.24 -9.14
CA TYR A 182 -13.56 10.08 -9.19
C TYR A 182 -13.14 8.90 -10.07
N PHE A 183 -13.74 7.72 -9.89
CA PHE A 183 -13.50 6.56 -10.75
C PHE A 183 -13.76 6.88 -12.23
N GLU A 184 -14.87 7.56 -12.54
CA GLU A 184 -15.25 7.92 -13.91
C GLU A 184 -14.35 9.01 -14.52
N SER A 185 -13.66 9.79 -13.71
CA SER A 185 -12.72 10.82 -14.15
C SER A 185 -11.34 10.28 -14.52
N LEU A 186 -11.03 9.01 -14.21
CA LEU A 186 -9.71 8.42 -14.48
C LEU A 186 -9.51 8.20 -15.98
N ASN A 187 -8.41 8.73 -16.53
CA ASN A 187 -8.01 8.44 -17.90
C ASN A 187 -7.32 7.07 -17.98
N ILE A 188 -8.08 6.02 -18.24
CA ILE A 188 -7.58 4.65 -18.23
C ILE A 188 -6.70 4.35 -19.44
N GLN A 189 -6.95 4.96 -20.60
CA GLN A 189 -6.17 4.70 -21.82
C GLN A 189 -4.79 5.33 -21.74
N ASP A 190 -4.70 6.57 -21.28
CA ASP A 190 -3.46 7.32 -21.14
C ASP A 190 -3.13 7.57 -19.67
N TRP A 191 -3.26 6.54 -18.83
CA TRP A 191 -3.12 6.65 -17.37
C TRP A 191 -1.75 7.21 -16.94
N MET A 192 -0.70 7.01 -17.74
CA MET A 192 0.65 7.53 -17.46
C MET A 192 0.73 9.05 -17.56
N ASP A 193 -0.15 9.69 -18.36
CA ASP A 193 -0.20 11.14 -18.56
C ASP A 193 -1.12 11.83 -17.53
N SER A 194 -1.47 11.14 -16.46
CA SER A 194 -2.35 11.66 -15.41
C SER A 194 -1.71 12.80 -14.62
N ASP A 195 -2.55 13.73 -14.14
CA ASP A 195 -2.17 14.70 -13.11
C ASP A 195 -2.01 13.99 -11.75
N TRP A 196 -0.82 13.43 -11.53
CA TRP A 196 -0.51 12.66 -10.33
C TRP A 196 -0.77 13.45 -9.05
N LYS A 197 -0.46 14.73 -9.01
CA LYS A 197 -0.70 15.57 -7.83
C LYS A 197 -2.17 15.57 -7.45
N LYS A 198 -3.05 15.80 -8.43
CA LYS A 198 -4.50 15.83 -8.24
C LYS A 198 -5.03 14.45 -7.82
N LEU A 199 -4.59 13.38 -8.48
CA LEU A 199 -5.01 12.02 -8.16
C LEU A 199 -4.57 11.60 -6.75
N ILE A 200 -3.32 11.90 -6.37
CA ILE A 200 -2.81 11.60 -5.03
C ILE A 200 -3.59 12.36 -3.97
N GLN A 201 -3.82 13.66 -4.14
CA GLN A 201 -4.57 14.47 -3.19
C GLN A 201 -5.98 13.92 -2.98
N HIS A 202 -6.67 13.54 -4.05
CA HIS A 202 -8.02 12.99 -3.96
C HIS A 202 -8.04 11.63 -3.27
N SER A 203 -7.15 10.71 -3.66
CA SER A 203 -7.00 9.39 -3.02
C SER A 203 -6.70 9.50 -1.52
N VAL A 204 -5.78 10.37 -1.15
CA VAL A 204 -5.44 10.63 0.26
C VAL A 204 -6.63 11.20 1.03
N ALA A 205 -7.41 12.08 0.41
CA ALA A 205 -8.64 12.62 1.04
C ALA A 205 -9.66 11.52 1.32
N ILE A 206 -9.90 10.61 0.35
CA ILE A 206 -10.79 9.45 0.52
C ILE A 206 -10.29 8.58 1.68
N LYS A 207 -9.02 8.16 1.62
CA LYS A 207 -8.44 7.27 2.65
C LYS A 207 -8.44 7.92 4.03
N SER A 208 -8.04 9.17 4.14
CA SER A 208 -8.03 9.90 5.41
C SER A 208 -9.43 10.00 6.03
N LYS A 209 -10.47 10.24 5.21
CA LYS A 209 -11.86 10.24 5.65
C LYS A 209 -12.28 8.89 6.24
N VAL A 210 -11.96 7.79 5.56
CA VAL A 210 -12.28 6.44 6.03
C VAL A 210 -11.52 6.11 7.32
N VAL A 211 -10.22 6.39 7.36
CA VAL A 211 -9.36 6.13 8.53
C VAL A 211 -9.79 6.95 9.74
N SER A 212 -10.18 8.23 9.56
CA SER A 212 -10.62 9.08 10.67
C SER A 212 -11.89 8.57 11.35
N GLN A 213 -12.77 7.87 10.62
CA GLN A 213 -13.99 7.28 11.16
C GLN A 213 -13.74 5.93 11.86
N ASP A 214 -12.70 5.21 11.44
CA ASP A 214 -12.37 3.89 12.02
C ASP A 214 -10.84 3.67 12.05
N PRO A 215 -10.13 4.30 12.98
CA PRO A 215 -8.66 4.24 13.02
C PRO A 215 -8.10 2.81 13.21
N LYS A 216 -8.86 1.93 13.89
CA LYS A 216 -8.42 0.57 14.26
C LYS A 216 -8.98 -0.54 13.36
N GLU A 217 -9.74 -0.17 12.28
CA GLU A 217 -10.31 -1.15 11.34
C GLU A 217 -11.26 -2.16 11.97
N ALA A 218 -12.04 -1.71 12.94
CA ALA A 218 -13.08 -2.54 13.53
C ALA A 218 -14.33 -2.67 12.63
N GLY A 219 -14.59 -1.68 11.78
CA GLY A 219 -15.78 -1.55 10.94
C GLY A 219 -15.50 -0.96 9.55
N LEU A 220 -15.87 0.31 9.34
CA LEU A 220 -15.86 0.98 8.03
C LEU A 220 -14.52 0.87 7.28
N ARG A 221 -13.39 1.00 7.99
CA ARG A 221 -12.06 0.94 7.36
C ARG A 221 -11.81 -0.36 6.60
N LYS A 222 -12.55 -1.42 6.89
CA LYS A 222 -12.47 -2.70 6.16
C LYS A 222 -12.81 -2.58 4.67
N ILE A 223 -13.57 -1.55 4.24
CA ILE A 223 -13.83 -1.32 2.81
C ILE A 223 -12.55 -1.12 2.00
N LEU A 224 -11.47 -0.63 2.62
CA LEU A 224 -10.15 -0.50 1.99
C LEU A 224 -9.55 -1.86 1.60
N ASN A 225 -10.08 -2.97 2.12
CA ASN A 225 -9.64 -4.33 1.80
C ASN A 225 -10.35 -4.91 0.56
N PHE A 226 -11.18 -4.14 -0.15
CA PHE A 226 -11.74 -4.58 -1.44
C PHE A 226 -10.62 -4.97 -2.41
N GLY A 227 -10.71 -6.17 -2.97
CA GLY A 227 -9.67 -6.76 -3.83
C GLY A 227 -8.48 -7.41 -3.08
N HIS A 228 -8.33 -7.16 -1.78
CA HIS A 228 -7.14 -7.56 -1.04
C HIS A 228 -7.17 -9.00 -0.53
N THR A 229 -8.35 -9.56 -0.28
CA THR A 229 -8.41 -10.93 0.24
C THR A 229 -7.87 -11.93 -0.78
N ILE A 230 -8.31 -11.82 -2.03
CA ILE A 230 -7.84 -12.66 -3.13
C ILE A 230 -6.49 -12.14 -3.65
N GLY A 231 -6.32 -10.82 -3.73
CA GLY A 231 -5.09 -10.19 -4.24
C GLY A 231 -3.85 -10.55 -3.43
N HIS A 232 -3.89 -10.45 -2.11
CA HIS A 232 -2.76 -10.84 -1.24
C HIS A 232 -2.40 -12.32 -1.35
N ALA A 233 -3.39 -13.19 -1.57
CA ALA A 233 -3.11 -14.60 -1.80
C ALA A 233 -2.32 -14.81 -3.11
N PHE A 234 -2.67 -14.11 -4.19
CA PHE A 234 -1.90 -14.12 -5.43
C PHE A 234 -0.52 -13.50 -5.25
N GLU A 235 -0.42 -12.35 -4.57
CA GLU A 235 0.85 -11.70 -4.28
C GLU A 235 1.80 -12.62 -3.50
N THR A 236 1.29 -13.28 -2.48
CA THR A 236 2.06 -14.25 -1.67
C THR A 236 2.47 -15.47 -2.51
N TYR A 237 1.55 -16.01 -3.31
CA TYR A 237 1.82 -17.18 -4.14
C TYR A 237 2.93 -16.94 -5.16
N TYR A 238 2.95 -15.74 -5.78
CA TYR A 238 3.92 -15.38 -6.81
C TYR A 238 5.15 -14.61 -6.27
N LEU A 239 5.29 -14.43 -4.96
CA LEU A 239 6.37 -13.64 -4.36
C LEU A 239 7.77 -14.14 -4.73
N ASP A 240 7.97 -15.46 -4.65
CA ASP A 240 9.27 -16.11 -4.89
C ASP A 240 9.37 -16.82 -6.26
N GLY A 241 8.35 -16.67 -7.11
CA GLY A 241 8.26 -17.35 -8.39
C GLY A 241 8.88 -16.57 -9.57
N GLU A 242 9.06 -17.26 -10.71
CA GLU A 242 9.46 -16.62 -11.98
C GLU A 242 8.43 -15.55 -12.45
N LYS A 243 7.17 -15.71 -12.08
CA LYS A 243 6.06 -14.79 -12.35
C LYS A 243 5.84 -13.84 -11.16
N HIS A 244 6.88 -13.13 -10.72
CA HIS A 244 6.73 -12.17 -9.64
C HIS A 244 5.66 -11.13 -9.99
N LEU A 245 4.62 -10.97 -9.15
CA LEU A 245 3.60 -9.95 -9.27
C LEU A 245 3.86 -8.82 -8.28
N LEU A 246 3.81 -7.60 -8.76
CA LEU A 246 3.76 -6.44 -7.89
C LEU A 246 2.39 -6.37 -7.20
N HIS A 247 2.36 -5.73 -6.03
CA HIS A 247 1.14 -5.55 -5.22
C HIS A 247 -0.08 -5.16 -6.06
N GLY A 248 -0.01 -4.06 -6.82
CA GLY A 248 -1.14 -3.57 -7.60
C GLY A 248 -1.59 -4.52 -8.72
N GLU A 249 -0.68 -5.33 -9.28
CA GLU A 249 -1.03 -6.35 -10.27
C GLU A 249 -1.86 -7.47 -9.62
N ALA A 250 -1.44 -7.93 -8.45
CA ALA A 250 -2.15 -8.94 -7.69
C ALA A 250 -3.52 -8.43 -7.19
N ILE A 251 -3.56 -7.18 -6.67
CA ILE A 251 -4.80 -6.55 -6.21
C ILE A 251 -5.77 -6.30 -7.38
N ALA A 252 -5.29 -6.00 -8.59
CA ALA A 252 -6.13 -5.87 -9.78
C ALA A 252 -6.87 -7.19 -10.10
N VAL A 253 -6.19 -8.33 -10.03
CA VAL A 253 -6.84 -9.66 -10.12
C VAL A 253 -7.88 -9.83 -9.02
N GLY A 254 -7.51 -9.52 -7.79
CA GLY A 254 -8.42 -9.60 -6.64
C GLY A 254 -9.66 -8.73 -6.82
N MET A 255 -9.52 -7.49 -7.28
CA MET A 255 -10.64 -6.58 -7.49
C MET A 255 -11.59 -7.06 -8.59
N ILE A 256 -11.11 -7.68 -9.68
CA ILE A 256 -11.98 -8.29 -10.69
C ILE A 256 -12.75 -9.48 -10.08
N CYS A 257 -12.07 -10.36 -9.34
CA CYS A 257 -12.72 -11.50 -8.68
C CYS A 257 -13.76 -11.04 -7.65
N GLU A 258 -13.42 -10.05 -6.81
CA GLU A 258 -14.31 -9.54 -5.78
C GLU A 258 -15.45 -8.67 -6.35
N ALA A 259 -15.27 -8.03 -7.53
CA ALA A 259 -16.37 -7.41 -8.27
C ALA A 259 -17.35 -8.45 -8.83
N TRP A 260 -16.85 -9.60 -9.28
CA TRP A 260 -17.73 -10.70 -9.68
C TRP A 260 -18.51 -11.25 -8.48
N LEU A 261 -17.87 -11.43 -7.32
CA LEU A 261 -18.55 -11.79 -6.08
C LEU A 261 -19.60 -10.74 -5.68
N SER A 262 -19.30 -9.45 -5.86
CA SER A 262 -20.24 -8.35 -5.63
C SER A 262 -21.48 -8.48 -6.50
N HIS A 263 -21.30 -8.84 -7.79
CA HIS A 263 -22.41 -9.10 -8.70
C HIS A 263 -23.27 -10.29 -8.23
N GLN A 264 -22.64 -11.40 -7.84
CA GLN A 264 -23.35 -12.61 -7.41
C GLN A 264 -24.08 -12.46 -6.07
N LYS A 265 -23.51 -11.72 -5.12
CA LYS A 265 -24.00 -11.64 -3.74
C LYS A 265 -24.81 -10.40 -3.42
N LEU A 266 -24.44 -9.27 -4.01
CA LEU A 266 -25.04 -7.97 -3.70
C LEU A 266 -25.81 -7.37 -4.87
N GLY A 267 -25.75 -8.00 -6.05
CA GLY A 267 -26.45 -7.51 -7.24
C GLY A 267 -25.76 -6.32 -7.91
N LEU A 268 -24.43 -6.17 -7.77
CA LEU A 268 -23.68 -5.18 -8.55
C LEU A 268 -24.12 -5.26 -10.01
N PRO A 269 -24.55 -4.16 -10.67
CA PRO A 269 -25.03 -4.20 -12.04
C PRO A 269 -24.00 -4.81 -12.99
N ALA A 270 -24.44 -5.66 -13.91
CA ALA A 270 -23.56 -6.32 -14.88
C ALA A 270 -22.75 -5.31 -15.71
N VAL A 271 -23.34 -4.17 -16.05
CA VAL A 271 -22.65 -3.08 -16.76
C VAL A 271 -21.51 -2.48 -15.93
N GLU A 272 -21.66 -2.39 -14.61
CA GLU A 272 -20.61 -1.90 -13.71
C GLU A 272 -19.51 -2.95 -13.52
N LEU A 273 -19.87 -4.23 -13.39
CA LEU A 273 -18.89 -5.33 -13.38
C LEU A 273 -18.03 -5.31 -14.66
N GLU A 274 -18.66 -5.13 -15.81
CA GLU A 274 -17.97 -5.07 -17.09
C GLU A 274 -17.05 -3.86 -17.19
N LYS A 275 -17.49 -2.70 -16.70
CA LYS A 275 -16.68 -1.50 -16.64
C LYS A 275 -15.44 -1.69 -15.73
N ILE A 276 -15.60 -2.33 -14.57
CA ILE A 276 -14.49 -2.65 -13.65
C ILE A 276 -13.52 -3.60 -14.34
N ARG A 277 -14.02 -4.69 -14.95
CA ARG A 277 -13.21 -5.66 -15.70
C ARG A 277 -12.38 -4.97 -16.78
N HIS A 278 -13.04 -4.19 -17.63
CA HIS A 278 -12.38 -3.46 -18.71
C HIS A 278 -11.29 -2.51 -18.18
N THR A 279 -11.60 -1.75 -17.13
CA THR A 279 -10.63 -0.83 -16.49
C THR A 279 -9.36 -1.54 -16.10
N PHE A 280 -9.46 -2.65 -15.35
CA PHE A 280 -8.27 -3.36 -14.88
C PHE A 280 -7.55 -4.09 -16.00
N LEU A 281 -8.25 -4.73 -16.94
CA LEU A 281 -7.61 -5.42 -18.06
C LEU A 281 -6.88 -4.44 -18.99
N SER A 282 -7.39 -3.24 -19.20
CA SER A 282 -6.73 -2.21 -20.02
C SER A 282 -5.40 -1.73 -19.42
N VAL A 283 -5.31 -1.65 -18.09
CA VAL A 283 -4.09 -1.17 -17.41
C VAL A 283 -3.09 -2.30 -17.13
N TYR A 284 -3.58 -3.47 -16.68
CA TYR A 284 -2.74 -4.56 -16.15
C TYR A 284 -2.62 -5.74 -17.10
N GLY A 285 -3.48 -5.82 -18.12
CA GLY A 285 -3.60 -7.02 -18.93
C GLY A 285 -4.22 -8.18 -18.13
N LYS A 286 -4.22 -9.37 -18.74
CA LYS A 286 -4.68 -10.60 -18.09
C LYS A 286 -3.49 -11.43 -17.62
N ILE A 287 -3.44 -11.73 -16.34
CA ILE A 287 -2.47 -12.66 -15.77
C ILE A 287 -2.97 -14.09 -16.00
N ARG A 288 -2.11 -14.93 -16.58
CA ARG A 288 -2.44 -16.34 -16.80
C ARG A 288 -2.36 -17.10 -15.46
N ILE A 289 -3.50 -17.65 -15.03
CA ILE A 289 -3.62 -18.50 -13.86
C ILE A 289 -3.85 -19.95 -14.35
N GLU A 290 -3.06 -20.91 -13.88
CA GLU A 290 -3.23 -22.32 -14.19
C GLU A 290 -4.18 -22.98 -13.19
N GLU A 291 -4.95 -23.99 -13.61
CA GLU A 291 -5.93 -24.66 -12.75
C GLU A 291 -5.30 -25.25 -11.47
N LYS A 292 -4.07 -25.76 -11.57
CA LYS A 292 -3.31 -26.28 -10.41
C LYS A 292 -2.96 -25.22 -9.36
N GLU A 293 -2.92 -23.93 -9.74
CA GLU A 293 -2.57 -22.81 -8.87
C GLU A 293 -3.76 -22.38 -8.00
N ILE A 294 -4.98 -22.56 -8.51
CA ILE A 294 -6.21 -22.13 -7.83
C ILE A 294 -6.33 -22.73 -6.43
N GLY A 295 -6.04 -24.03 -6.28
CA GLY A 295 -6.10 -24.70 -4.98
C GLY A 295 -5.15 -24.09 -3.94
N LEU A 296 -3.92 -23.78 -4.36
CA LEU A 296 -2.89 -23.17 -3.50
C LEU A 296 -3.23 -21.74 -3.10
N VAL A 297 -3.72 -20.94 -4.05
CA VAL A 297 -4.19 -19.57 -3.78
C VAL A 297 -5.38 -19.57 -2.80
N LEU A 298 -6.33 -20.48 -2.96
CA LEU A 298 -7.45 -20.66 -2.03
C LEU A 298 -6.98 -20.97 -0.61
N ASP A 299 -5.95 -21.82 -0.45
CA ASP A 299 -5.38 -22.15 0.86
C ASP A 299 -4.75 -20.90 1.51
N LEU A 300 -4.06 -20.08 0.74
CA LEU A 300 -3.50 -18.80 1.20
C LEU A 300 -4.57 -17.80 1.62
N CYS A 301 -5.69 -17.71 0.89
CA CYS A 301 -6.82 -16.84 1.30
C CYS A 301 -7.35 -17.22 2.70
N ILE A 302 -7.32 -18.51 3.06
CA ILE A 302 -7.84 -18.98 4.34
C ILE A 302 -6.82 -18.78 5.47
N GLN A 303 -5.53 -18.94 5.18
CA GLN A 303 -4.47 -18.81 6.18
C GLN A 303 -4.31 -17.40 6.72
N ASP A 304 -4.49 -16.38 5.86
CA ASP A 304 -4.36 -14.97 6.23
C ASP A 304 -5.43 -14.51 7.24
N LYS A 305 -6.58 -15.19 7.28
CA LYS A 305 -7.70 -14.87 8.17
C LYS A 305 -8.11 -16.08 8.99
N LYS A 306 -7.59 -16.20 10.23
CA LYS A 306 -8.08 -17.16 11.24
C LYS A 306 -9.54 -16.83 11.60
N ASN A 307 -10.49 -17.35 10.82
CA ASN A 307 -11.91 -17.26 11.12
C ASN A 307 -12.45 -18.64 11.52
N GLU A 308 -13.40 -18.65 12.44
CA GLU A 308 -14.14 -19.84 12.81
C GLU A 308 -14.95 -20.36 11.62
N GLY A 309 -14.53 -21.47 11.03
CA GLY A 309 -15.20 -22.14 9.91
C GLY A 309 -14.61 -21.77 8.52
N ASN A 310 -15.18 -22.42 7.46
CA ASN A 310 -14.76 -22.27 6.06
C ASN A 310 -15.27 -20.96 5.37
N THR A 311 -15.65 -19.96 6.14
CA THR A 311 -16.25 -18.71 5.63
C THR A 311 -15.36 -17.53 5.92
N LEU A 312 -15.00 -16.78 4.89
CA LEU A 312 -14.21 -15.56 5.00
C LEU A 312 -15.10 -14.34 4.87
N MET A 313 -14.72 -13.23 5.55
CA MET A 313 -15.43 -11.97 5.48
C MET A 313 -14.78 -11.05 4.48
N PHE A 314 -15.53 -10.64 3.46
CA PHE A 314 -15.10 -9.79 2.35
C PHE A 314 -15.65 -8.37 2.46
N SER A 315 -14.98 -7.46 1.78
CA SER A 315 -15.53 -6.15 1.41
C SER A 315 -15.95 -6.24 -0.04
N LEU A 316 -17.22 -5.95 -0.34
CA LEU A 316 -17.81 -6.08 -1.67
C LEU A 316 -18.57 -4.81 -2.06
N LEU A 317 -18.70 -4.56 -3.37
CA LEU A 317 -19.35 -3.38 -3.92
C LEU A 317 -20.87 -3.58 -4.01
N ASN A 318 -21.65 -2.61 -3.52
CA ASN A 318 -23.08 -2.48 -3.89
C ASN A 318 -23.23 -1.87 -5.29
N SER A 319 -22.39 -0.88 -5.60
CA SER A 319 -22.24 -0.20 -6.88
C SER A 319 -20.85 0.43 -6.96
N ILE A 320 -20.42 0.91 -8.13
CA ILE A 320 -19.22 1.75 -8.22
C ILE A 320 -19.41 3.00 -7.33
N GLY A 321 -18.46 3.21 -6.41
CA GLY A 321 -18.49 4.29 -5.43
C GLY A 321 -19.15 3.95 -4.09
N ASP A 322 -19.66 2.72 -3.94
CA ASP A 322 -20.30 2.25 -2.70
C ASP A 322 -19.87 0.82 -2.38
N CYS A 323 -19.21 0.66 -1.22
CA CYS A 323 -18.66 -0.60 -0.74
C CYS A 323 -19.16 -0.92 0.66
N THR A 324 -19.50 -2.17 0.89
CA THR A 324 -19.85 -2.72 2.20
C THR A 324 -18.85 -3.78 2.63
N TYR A 325 -18.84 -4.12 3.91
CA TYR A 325 -17.85 -5.04 4.50
C TYR A 325 -18.54 -6.14 5.33
N ASN A 326 -17.77 -7.13 5.76
CA ASN A 326 -18.23 -8.30 6.50
C ASN A 326 -19.26 -9.14 5.72
N ILE A 327 -19.09 -9.26 4.42
CA ILE A 327 -19.91 -10.13 3.59
C ILE A 327 -19.31 -11.56 3.62
N PRO A 328 -20.07 -12.56 4.07
CA PRO A 328 -19.57 -13.93 4.12
C PRO A 328 -19.43 -14.53 2.74
N VAL A 329 -18.25 -15.07 2.43
CA VAL A 329 -17.93 -15.75 1.17
C VAL A 329 -17.33 -17.11 1.49
N SER A 330 -17.87 -18.15 0.88
CA SER A 330 -17.41 -19.53 1.03
C SER A 330 -16.19 -19.81 0.12
N ARG A 331 -15.44 -20.85 0.46
CA ARG A 331 -14.33 -21.34 -0.37
C ARG A 331 -14.72 -21.66 -1.81
N SER A 332 -15.92 -22.21 -2.04
CA SER A 332 -16.42 -22.49 -3.39
C SER A 332 -16.67 -21.20 -4.18
N GLU A 333 -17.29 -20.20 -3.55
CA GLU A 333 -17.55 -18.91 -4.21
C GLU A 333 -16.23 -18.19 -4.58
N ILE A 334 -15.19 -18.30 -3.74
CA ILE A 334 -13.85 -17.75 -4.09
C ILE A 334 -13.29 -18.50 -5.30
N ARG A 335 -13.37 -19.83 -5.33
CA ARG A 335 -12.93 -20.63 -6.47
C ARG A 335 -13.66 -20.20 -7.75
N ASP A 336 -14.98 -20.05 -7.67
CA ASP A 336 -15.80 -19.65 -8.84
C ASP A 336 -15.41 -18.26 -9.37
N SER A 337 -15.08 -17.31 -8.48
CA SER A 337 -14.61 -15.98 -8.86
C SER A 337 -13.24 -16.01 -9.55
N ILE A 338 -12.30 -16.86 -9.08
CA ILE A 338 -11.01 -17.05 -9.73
C ILE A 338 -11.19 -17.74 -11.08
N SER A 339 -12.09 -18.73 -11.17
CA SER A 339 -12.42 -19.40 -12.43
C SER A 339 -13.08 -18.44 -13.43
N PHE A 340 -13.93 -17.51 -12.97
CA PHE A 340 -14.44 -16.43 -13.79
C PHE A 340 -13.31 -15.60 -14.38
N TYR A 341 -12.36 -15.13 -13.57
CA TYR A 341 -11.19 -14.38 -14.04
C TYR A 341 -10.34 -15.18 -15.04
N GLN A 342 -10.10 -16.48 -14.75
CA GLN A 342 -9.32 -17.38 -15.61
C GLN A 342 -9.94 -17.51 -17.02
N ASN A 343 -11.26 -17.52 -17.11
CA ASN A 343 -12.00 -17.70 -18.36
C ASN A 343 -12.32 -16.40 -19.11
N LEU A 344 -11.89 -15.23 -18.60
CA LEU A 344 -12.07 -13.98 -19.32
C LEU A 344 -11.40 -14.06 -20.70
N LEU A 345 -12.12 -13.66 -21.72
CA LEU A 345 -11.57 -13.44 -23.05
C LEU A 345 -10.87 -12.07 -23.07
N LEU A 346 -9.74 -11.98 -23.74
CA LEU A 346 -9.13 -10.70 -24.10
C LEU A 346 -9.82 -10.27 -25.39
N ASP A 347 -10.52 -9.17 -25.36
CA ASP A 347 -11.15 -8.54 -26.53
C ASP A 347 -10.07 -7.97 -27.46
#